data_bef3aa397fc646c558dbc7741acd75ab
#
_entry.id   bef3aa397fc646c558dbc7741acd75ab
#
_cell.length_a   1.000
_cell.length_b   1.000
_cell.length_c   1.000
_cell.angle_alpha   90.00
_cell.angle_beta   90.00
_cell.angle_gamma   90.00
#
_symmetry.space_group_name_H-M   'P 1'
#
loop_
_entity.id
_entity.type
_entity.pdbx_description
1 polymer ?
#
loop_
_entity_poly.entity_id
_entity_poly.type
_entity_poly.pdbx_seq_one_letter_code
_entity_poly.pdbx_strand_id
1 'polypeptide(L)'
;MTEAYDFFQEGRRRLRKGMTAQATVPLEKAKRLEPRKASIREALGIAYFRLRRWREAEEEFRAVLELSPTDHYAHYALGRALEKLGRADEANGHYKLASSLRPENEHYASRILDLDEPGPDEPE
;
A
#
# COMPACT_ATOMS: atom_id res chain seq x y z
N MET A 1 -20.19 10.77 -16.82
CA MET A 1 -19.19 10.24 -15.89
C MET A 1 -19.79 10.15 -14.50
N THR A 2 -19.32 9.23 -13.70
CA THR A 2 -19.84 9.05 -12.35
C THR A 2 -19.19 10.03 -11.39
N GLU A 3 -19.88 10.35 -10.30
CA GLU A 3 -19.31 11.15 -9.23
C GLU A 3 -18.05 10.50 -8.63
N ALA A 4 -18.07 9.16 -8.48
CA ALA A 4 -16.92 8.45 -7.97
C ALA A 4 -15.68 8.67 -8.84
N TYR A 5 -15.84 8.60 -10.15
CA TYR A 5 -14.75 8.87 -11.09
C TYR A 5 -14.20 10.28 -10.92
N ASP A 6 -15.08 11.26 -10.82
CA ASP A 6 -14.68 12.67 -10.69
C ASP A 6 -13.92 12.91 -9.38
N PHE A 7 -14.40 12.36 -8.28
CA PHE A 7 -13.68 12.42 -7.00
C PHE A 7 -12.33 11.71 -7.05
N PHE A 8 -12.28 10.55 -7.71
CA PHE A 8 -11.04 9.80 -7.86
C PHE A 8 -9.99 10.61 -8.65
N GLN A 9 -10.39 11.20 -9.76
CA GLN A 9 -9.48 12.03 -10.57
C GLN A 9 -9.00 13.25 -9.79
N GLU A 10 -9.86 13.89 -9.02
CA GLU A 10 -9.48 15.02 -8.18
C GLU A 10 -8.46 14.58 -7.13
N GLY A 11 -8.69 13.44 -6.48
CA GLY A 11 -7.76 12.90 -5.50
C GLY A 11 -6.39 12.60 -6.11
N ARG A 12 -6.37 11.95 -7.26
CA ARG A 12 -5.13 11.66 -7.97
C ARG A 12 -4.38 12.93 -8.36
N ARG A 13 -5.11 13.94 -8.81
CA ARG A 13 -4.52 15.22 -9.16
C ARG A 13 -3.83 15.85 -7.95
N ARG A 14 -4.49 15.84 -6.80
CA ARG A 14 -3.92 16.37 -5.56
C ARG A 14 -2.70 15.58 -5.09
N LEU A 15 -2.73 14.25 -5.23
CA LEU A 15 -1.56 13.42 -4.92
C LEU A 15 -0.36 13.80 -5.80
N ARG A 16 -0.58 13.99 -7.10
CA ARG A 16 0.49 14.38 -8.01
C ARG A 16 1.09 15.74 -7.66
N LYS A 17 0.30 16.63 -7.09
CA LYS A 17 0.75 17.96 -6.67
C LYS A 17 1.36 17.98 -5.28
N GLY A 18 1.47 16.83 -4.62
CA GLY A 18 1.99 16.74 -3.27
C GLY A 18 1.01 17.19 -2.19
N MET A 19 -0.25 17.42 -2.54
CA MET A 19 -1.31 17.82 -1.62
C MET A 19 -1.96 16.58 -1.02
N THR A 20 -1.17 15.79 -0.30
CA THR A 20 -1.58 14.44 0.12
C THR A 20 -2.74 14.47 1.12
N ALA A 21 -2.68 15.34 2.13
CA ALA A 21 -3.77 15.43 3.09
C ALA A 21 -5.08 15.85 2.41
N GLN A 22 -5.01 16.82 1.51
CA GLN A 22 -6.18 17.28 0.78
C GLN A 22 -6.71 16.23 -0.19
N ALA A 23 -5.84 15.35 -0.68
CA ALA A 23 -6.25 14.28 -1.59
C ALA A 23 -7.17 13.27 -0.91
N THR A 24 -7.03 13.05 0.41
CA THR A 24 -7.85 12.07 1.12
C THR A 24 -9.34 12.43 1.10
N VAL A 25 -9.67 13.72 1.02
CA VAL A 25 -11.07 14.16 1.02
C VAL A 25 -11.85 13.61 -0.17
N PRO A 26 -11.45 13.92 -1.44
CA PRO A 26 -12.17 13.35 -2.57
C PRO A 26 -12.01 11.84 -2.68
N LEU A 27 -10.87 11.28 -2.28
CA LEU A 27 -10.67 9.83 -2.34
C LEU A 27 -11.60 9.08 -1.40
N GLU A 28 -11.84 9.60 -0.18
CA GLU A 28 -12.79 9.01 0.74
C GLU A 28 -14.22 9.09 0.20
N LYS A 29 -14.57 10.20 -0.47
CA LYS A 29 -15.87 10.33 -1.12
C LYS A 29 -16.03 9.29 -2.24
N ALA A 30 -15.01 9.12 -3.06
CA ALA A 30 -15.02 8.11 -4.11
C ALA A 30 -15.20 6.70 -3.52
N LYS A 31 -14.49 6.40 -2.43
CA LYS A 31 -14.60 5.09 -1.76
C LYS A 31 -16.01 4.83 -1.25
N ARG A 32 -16.66 5.84 -0.67
CA ARG A 32 -18.04 5.69 -0.20
C ARG A 32 -19.00 5.36 -1.32
N LEU A 33 -18.78 5.93 -2.51
CA LEU A 33 -19.62 5.68 -3.68
C LEU A 33 -19.32 4.34 -4.34
N GLU A 34 -18.05 3.95 -4.40
CA GLU A 34 -17.63 2.68 -5.01
C GLU A 34 -16.60 1.97 -4.11
N PRO A 35 -17.08 1.30 -3.03
CA PRO A 35 -16.15 0.71 -2.05
C PRO A 35 -15.37 -0.50 -2.56
N ARG A 36 -15.78 -1.07 -3.70
CA ARG A 36 -15.10 -2.24 -4.28
C ARG A 36 -14.25 -1.87 -5.50
N LYS A 37 -13.87 -0.62 -5.63
CA LYS A 37 -12.98 -0.18 -6.72
C LYS A 37 -11.54 -0.20 -6.24
N ALA A 38 -10.74 -1.15 -6.74
CA ALA A 38 -9.37 -1.36 -6.29
C ALA A 38 -8.48 -0.12 -6.49
N SER A 39 -8.66 0.60 -7.60
CA SER A 39 -7.86 1.80 -7.88
C SER A 39 -8.07 2.91 -6.84
N ILE A 40 -9.28 3.06 -6.33
CA ILE A 40 -9.60 4.05 -5.31
C ILE A 40 -8.95 3.63 -3.98
N ARG A 41 -9.05 2.35 -3.62
CA ARG A 41 -8.43 1.82 -2.40
C ARG A 41 -6.92 1.98 -2.44
N GLU A 42 -6.31 1.67 -3.59
CA GLU A 42 -4.87 1.83 -3.75
C GLU A 42 -4.43 3.28 -3.58
N ALA A 43 -5.14 4.22 -4.21
CA ALA A 43 -4.83 5.64 -4.08
C ALA A 43 -4.92 6.11 -2.63
N LEU A 44 -5.95 5.66 -1.90
CA LEU A 44 -6.08 5.96 -0.47
C LEU A 44 -4.95 5.35 0.34
N GLY A 45 -4.59 4.10 0.06
CA GLY A 45 -3.48 3.46 0.74
C GLY A 45 -2.18 4.24 0.58
N ILE A 46 -1.90 4.68 -0.63
CA ILE A 46 -0.73 5.50 -0.92
C ILE A 46 -0.78 6.83 -0.14
N ALA A 47 -1.93 7.49 -0.16
CA ALA A 47 -2.10 8.76 0.55
C ALA A 47 -1.87 8.59 2.05
N TYR A 48 -2.50 7.60 2.64
CA TYR A 48 -2.34 7.34 4.07
C TYR A 48 -0.91 6.96 4.42
N PHE A 49 -0.24 6.15 3.57
CA PHE A 49 1.16 5.82 3.79
C PHE A 49 2.05 7.06 3.81
N ARG A 50 1.87 7.96 2.87
CA ARG A 50 2.63 9.22 2.82
C ARG A 50 2.38 10.11 4.03
N LEU A 51 1.17 10.02 4.61
CA LEU A 51 0.80 10.78 5.80
C LEU A 51 1.21 10.07 7.10
N ARG A 52 1.90 8.94 7.00
CA ARG A 52 2.30 8.12 8.14
C ARG A 52 1.11 7.56 8.92
N ARG A 53 -0.01 7.41 8.27
CA ARG A 53 -1.20 6.79 8.85
C ARG A 53 -1.19 5.31 8.46
N TRP A 54 -0.31 4.57 9.16
CA TRP A 54 0.04 3.21 8.78
C TRP A 54 -1.12 2.23 8.87
N ARG A 55 -1.97 2.36 9.87
CA ARG A 55 -3.12 1.47 10.03
C ARG A 55 -4.15 1.66 8.93
N GLU A 56 -4.44 2.91 8.58
CA GLU A 56 -5.36 3.19 7.48
C GLU A 56 -4.78 2.71 6.16
N ALA A 57 -3.46 2.87 5.97
CA ALA A 57 -2.80 2.36 4.78
C ALA A 57 -2.92 0.83 4.72
N GLU A 58 -2.69 0.15 5.82
CA GLU A 58 -2.85 -1.31 5.91
C GLU A 58 -4.25 -1.73 5.50
N GLU A 59 -5.28 -1.09 6.04
CA GLU A 59 -6.66 -1.42 5.74
C GLU A 59 -6.98 -1.29 4.25
N GLU A 60 -6.50 -0.22 3.63
CA GLU A 60 -6.77 0.02 2.21
C GLU A 60 -6.04 -0.99 1.33
N PHE A 61 -4.77 -1.30 1.61
CA PHE A 61 -4.05 -2.29 0.81
C PHE A 61 -4.60 -3.70 1.00
N ARG A 62 -5.07 -4.05 2.20
CA ARG A 62 -5.76 -5.33 2.40
C ARG A 62 -7.06 -5.39 1.58
N ALA A 63 -7.78 -4.28 1.50
CA ALA A 63 -8.99 -4.22 0.67
C ALA A 63 -8.65 -4.42 -0.82
N VAL A 64 -7.53 -3.85 -1.29
CA VAL A 64 -7.07 -4.11 -2.66
C VAL A 64 -6.84 -5.61 -2.87
N LEU A 65 -6.19 -6.27 -1.92
CA LEU A 65 -5.87 -7.70 -2.05
C LEU A 65 -7.10 -8.60 -1.96
N GLU A 66 -8.16 -8.18 -1.27
CA GLU A 66 -9.43 -8.89 -1.31
C GLU A 66 -10.05 -8.84 -2.71
N LEU A 67 -9.88 -7.72 -3.40
CA LEU A 67 -10.42 -7.53 -4.75
C LEU A 67 -9.50 -8.13 -5.81
N SER A 68 -8.20 -8.12 -5.59
CA SER A 68 -7.19 -8.57 -6.54
C SER A 68 -6.03 -9.23 -5.78
N PRO A 69 -6.16 -10.53 -5.44
CA PRO A 69 -5.16 -11.21 -4.60
C PRO A 69 -3.76 -11.31 -5.22
N THR A 70 -3.64 -11.14 -6.52
CA THR A 70 -2.36 -11.22 -7.23
C THR A 70 -1.77 -9.85 -7.58
N ASP A 71 -2.29 -8.79 -6.97
CA ASP A 71 -1.74 -7.46 -7.18
C ASP A 71 -0.39 -7.35 -6.46
N HIS A 72 0.69 -7.44 -7.23
CA HIS A 72 2.05 -7.45 -6.67
C HIS A 72 2.39 -6.17 -5.94
N TYR A 73 1.96 -5.02 -6.46
CA TYR A 73 2.22 -3.74 -5.80
C TYR A 73 1.51 -3.66 -4.44
N ALA A 74 0.27 -4.15 -4.36
CA ALA A 74 -0.47 -4.14 -3.10
C ALA A 74 0.20 -5.01 -2.03
N HIS A 75 0.74 -6.17 -2.41
CA HIS A 75 1.54 -6.97 -1.47
C HIS A 75 2.76 -6.21 -0.97
N TYR A 76 3.50 -5.59 -1.89
CA TYR A 76 4.67 -4.78 -1.53
C TYR A 76 4.29 -3.63 -0.60
N ALA A 77 3.26 -2.86 -0.97
CA ALA A 77 2.81 -1.70 -0.20
C ALA A 77 2.29 -2.09 1.18
N LEU A 78 1.54 -3.20 1.26
CA LEU A 78 1.09 -3.73 2.54
C LEU A 78 2.30 -4.13 3.41
N GLY A 79 3.30 -4.78 2.80
CA GLY A 79 4.55 -5.09 3.51
C GLY A 79 5.20 -3.85 4.10
N ARG A 80 5.26 -2.75 3.33
CA ARG A 80 5.81 -1.49 3.82
C ARG A 80 5.03 -0.95 5.01
N ALA A 81 3.70 -0.97 4.95
CA ALA A 81 2.87 -0.50 6.06
C ALA A 81 3.05 -1.39 7.30
N LEU A 82 3.12 -2.70 7.11
CA LEU A 82 3.33 -3.64 8.22
C LEU A 82 4.71 -3.46 8.88
N GLU A 83 5.75 -3.19 8.11
CA GLU A 83 7.05 -2.85 8.67
C GLU A 83 6.96 -1.63 9.59
N LYS A 84 6.27 -0.58 9.12
CA LYS A 84 6.11 0.64 9.92
C LYS A 84 5.31 0.39 11.20
N LEU A 85 4.46 -0.64 11.21
CA LEU A 85 3.70 -1.03 12.39
C LEU A 85 4.45 -2.03 13.28
N GLY A 86 5.69 -2.37 12.94
CA GLY A 86 6.51 -3.29 13.71
C GLY A 86 6.17 -4.76 13.51
N ARG A 87 5.46 -5.09 12.44
CA ARG A 87 5.02 -6.47 12.14
C ARG A 87 5.88 -7.05 11.02
N ALA A 88 7.15 -7.24 11.34
CA ALA A 88 8.18 -7.61 10.36
C ALA A 88 7.95 -8.98 9.73
N ASP A 89 7.47 -9.97 10.49
CA ASP A 89 7.21 -11.32 9.95
C ASP A 89 6.12 -11.29 8.89
N GLU A 90 5.01 -10.62 9.16
CA GLU A 90 3.95 -10.46 8.18
C GLU A 90 4.41 -9.68 6.95
N ALA A 91 5.15 -8.59 7.19
CA ALA A 91 5.70 -7.77 6.09
C ALA A 91 6.53 -8.62 5.15
N ASN A 92 7.40 -9.46 5.73
CA ASN A 92 8.28 -10.33 4.95
C ASN A 92 7.50 -11.29 4.07
N GLY A 93 6.41 -11.86 4.59
CA GLY A 93 5.53 -12.73 3.81
C GLY A 93 4.97 -12.03 2.58
N HIS A 94 4.54 -10.78 2.73
CA HIS A 94 4.01 -10.01 1.61
C HIS A 94 5.09 -9.59 0.61
N TYR A 95 6.29 -9.28 1.07
CA TYR A 95 7.42 -9.02 0.17
C TYR A 95 7.77 -10.25 -0.67
N LYS A 96 7.76 -11.42 -0.06
CA LYS A 96 8.00 -12.68 -0.78
C LYS A 96 6.93 -12.92 -1.84
N LEU A 97 5.67 -12.65 -1.51
CA LEU A 97 4.58 -12.77 -2.48
C LEU A 97 4.74 -11.79 -3.64
N ALA A 98 5.07 -10.54 -3.35
CA ALA A 98 5.31 -9.54 -4.41
C ALA A 98 6.45 -9.99 -5.32
N SER A 99 7.55 -10.47 -4.74
CA SER A 99 8.70 -10.95 -5.50
C SER A 99 8.36 -12.19 -6.35
N SER A 100 7.55 -13.09 -5.81
CA SER A 100 7.09 -14.27 -6.58
C SER A 100 6.23 -13.89 -7.76
N LEU A 101 5.39 -12.86 -7.59
CA LEU A 101 4.51 -12.38 -8.65
C LEU A 101 5.26 -11.59 -9.72
N ARG A 102 6.35 -10.94 -9.36
CA ARG A 102 7.19 -10.15 -10.25
C ARG A 102 8.67 -10.40 -9.95
N PRO A 103 9.19 -11.58 -10.35
CA PRO A 103 10.58 -11.94 -10.01
C PRO A 103 11.63 -11.02 -10.63
N GLU A 104 11.28 -10.36 -11.74
CA GLU A 104 12.18 -9.41 -12.40
C GLU A 104 12.30 -8.08 -11.64
N ASN A 105 11.44 -7.84 -10.67
CA ASN A 105 11.49 -6.61 -9.88
C ASN A 105 12.45 -6.80 -8.70
N GLU A 106 13.69 -6.42 -8.88
CA GLU A 106 14.73 -6.56 -7.85
C GLU A 106 14.41 -5.76 -6.59
N HIS A 107 13.65 -4.69 -6.72
CA HIS A 107 13.28 -3.85 -5.59
C HIS A 107 12.42 -4.63 -4.59
N TYR A 108 11.53 -5.49 -5.08
CA TYR A 108 10.72 -6.33 -4.21
C TYR A 108 11.59 -7.31 -3.44
N ALA A 109 12.51 -7.98 -4.14
CA ALA A 109 13.41 -8.93 -3.52
C ALA A 109 14.30 -8.26 -2.47
N SER A 110 14.75 -7.03 -2.72
CA SER A 110 15.60 -6.30 -1.80
C SER A 110 14.92 -5.97 -0.47
N ARG A 111 13.59 -6.00 -0.44
CA ARG A 111 12.85 -5.74 0.80
C ARG A 111 12.64 -6.98 1.65
N ILE A 112 12.90 -8.17 1.11
CA ILE A 112 12.76 -9.41 1.88
C ILE A 112 13.76 -9.37 3.02
N LEU A 113 13.24 -9.52 4.23
CA LEU A 113 14.05 -9.45 5.44
C LEU A 113 14.55 -10.85 5.79
N ASP A 114 15.83 -10.96 6.13
CA ASP A 114 16.37 -12.22 6.66
C ASP A 114 16.26 -12.16 8.17
N LEU A 115 15.16 -12.71 8.67
CA LEU A 115 14.84 -12.66 10.09
C LEU A 115 15.57 -13.75 10.89
N ASP A 116 16.25 -14.68 10.20
CA ASP A 116 16.99 -15.77 10.83
C ASP A 116 18.46 -15.41 11.08
N GLU A 117 18.95 -14.32 10.50
CA GLU A 117 20.32 -13.88 10.69
C GLU A 117 20.38 -12.67 11.62
N PRO A 118 21.43 -12.58 12.46
CA PRO A 118 21.60 -11.39 13.31
C PRO A 118 21.85 -10.16 12.47
N GLY A 119 21.31 -9.03 12.92
CA GLY A 119 21.55 -7.76 12.28
C GLY A 119 23.00 -7.33 12.43
N PRO A 120 23.45 -6.33 11.64
CA PRO A 120 24.86 -5.90 11.65
C PRO A 120 25.32 -5.33 13.00
N ASP A 121 24.41 -4.91 13.86
CA ASP A 121 24.72 -4.34 15.17
C ASP A 121 24.58 -5.32 16.32
N GLU A 122 24.24 -6.58 16.03
CA GLU A 122 24.07 -7.61 17.07
C GLU A 122 25.40 -8.31 17.33
N PRO A 123 25.78 -8.50 18.59
CA PRO A 123 27.00 -9.28 18.90
C PRO A 123 26.78 -10.76 18.55
N GLU A 124 27.84 -11.39 18.06
CA GLU A 124 27.82 -12.82 17.76
C GLU A 124 27.79 -13.66 19.03
#